data_b387b8575aa0d57d8f39a6a9478db4cf
#
_entry.id   b387b8575aa0d57d8f39a6a9478db4cf
#
_cell.length_a   1.000
_cell.length_b   1.000
_cell.length_c   1.000
_cell.angle_alpha   90.00
_cell.angle_beta   90.00
_cell.angle_gamma   90.00
#
_symmetry.space_group_name_H-M   'P 1'
#
loop_
_entity.id
_entity.type
_entity.pdbx_description
1 polymer ?
#
loop_
_entity_poly.entity_id
_entity_poly.type
_entity_poly.pdbx_seq_one_letter_code
_entity_poly.pdbx_strand_id
1 'polypeptide(L)'
;RFGVVGTLAVLLGFLGCSSAGMVLLFDLGQPLRFWHPIVFWQVHSLLWEITMCVVLYLTVLMAELIPIIVELPFFEKHPLHEKYPIVKKIVEFSKSLSHWLHKAGPVLAVIGLSLSLLHQASLGATYSVLYGRGIWFNQSAPTQFVFSAMSGGTALLFFMSVFVFRVMRPGLVKDEVLYDVARIAGGITLLL
;
A
#
# COMPACT_ATOMS: atom_id res chain seq x y z
N ARG A 1 18.14 -7.17 6.73
CA ARG A 1 17.61 -7.24 8.09
C ARG A 1 16.08 -7.11 8.10
N PHE A 2 15.51 -6.20 7.30
CA PHE A 2 14.05 -5.92 7.25
C PHE A 2 13.34 -6.54 6.03
N GLY A 3 13.99 -7.34 5.19
CA GLY A 3 13.42 -7.84 3.94
C GLY A 3 12.06 -8.52 4.08
N VAL A 4 11.94 -9.45 5.03
CA VAL A 4 10.67 -10.19 5.25
C VAL A 4 9.57 -9.30 5.81
N VAL A 5 9.93 -8.34 6.69
CA VAL A 5 8.98 -7.34 7.23
C VAL A 5 8.55 -6.38 6.12
N GLY A 6 9.46 -5.99 5.22
CA GLY A 6 9.14 -5.19 4.04
C GLY A 6 8.15 -5.88 3.11
N THR A 7 8.36 -7.16 2.83
CA THR A 7 7.41 -7.99 2.07
C THR A 7 6.01 -8.00 2.71
N LEU A 8 5.96 -8.17 4.03
CA LEU A 8 4.70 -8.13 4.77
C LEU A 8 4.05 -6.75 4.68
N ALA A 9 4.83 -5.67 4.75
CA ALA A 9 4.33 -4.29 4.63
C ALA A 9 3.70 -4.03 3.25
N VAL A 10 4.35 -4.46 2.15
CA VAL A 10 3.81 -4.34 0.79
C VAL A 10 2.51 -5.11 0.64
N LEU A 11 2.45 -6.35 1.14
CA LEU A 11 1.22 -7.16 1.11
C LEU A 11 0.08 -6.50 1.89
N LEU A 12 0.34 -6.02 3.09
CA LEU A 12 -0.66 -5.33 3.92
C LEU A 12 -1.12 -4.02 3.27
N GLY A 13 -0.18 -3.25 2.70
CA GLY A 13 -0.47 -2.03 1.97
C GLY A 13 -1.36 -2.29 0.76
N PHE A 14 -1.03 -3.31 -0.04
CA PHE A 14 -1.81 -3.70 -1.21
C PHE A 14 -3.22 -4.17 -0.84
N LEU A 15 -3.34 -5.07 0.13
CA LEU A 15 -4.64 -5.57 0.58
C LEU A 15 -5.49 -4.47 1.22
N GLY A 16 -4.87 -3.62 2.06
CA GLY A 16 -5.55 -2.51 2.71
C GLY A 16 -6.05 -1.47 1.69
N CYS A 17 -5.20 -1.03 0.77
CA CYS A 17 -5.57 -0.05 -0.24
C CYS A 17 -6.62 -0.61 -1.22
N SER A 18 -6.48 -1.87 -1.64
CA SER A 18 -7.46 -2.52 -2.53
C SER A 18 -8.82 -2.68 -1.87
N SER A 19 -8.86 -3.09 -0.59
CA SER A 19 -10.13 -3.22 0.16
C SER A 19 -10.79 -1.86 0.39
N ALA A 20 -10.02 -0.84 0.75
CA ALA A 20 -10.53 0.53 0.88
C ALA A 20 -11.08 1.05 -0.46
N GLY A 21 -10.37 0.82 -1.57
CA GLY A 21 -10.83 1.16 -2.91
C GLY A 21 -12.14 0.47 -3.29
N MET A 22 -12.28 -0.82 -2.96
CA MET A 22 -13.54 -1.57 -3.16
C MET A 22 -14.69 -0.98 -2.35
N VAL A 23 -14.48 -0.68 -1.06
CA VAL A 23 -15.51 -0.07 -0.21
C VAL A 23 -15.94 1.27 -0.77
N LEU A 24 -14.99 2.13 -1.16
CA LEU A 24 -15.29 3.41 -1.80
C LEU A 24 -16.07 3.25 -3.10
N LEU A 25 -15.77 2.21 -3.88
CA LEU A 25 -16.47 1.93 -5.13
C LEU A 25 -17.95 1.58 -4.90
N PHE A 26 -18.27 0.85 -3.83
CA PHE A 26 -19.66 0.55 -3.44
C PHE A 26 -20.36 1.76 -2.84
N ASP A 27 -19.64 2.70 -2.23
CA ASP A 27 -20.21 3.93 -1.66
C ASP A 27 -20.47 5.01 -2.73
N LEU A 28 -19.93 4.87 -3.94
CA LEU A 28 -20.22 5.75 -5.05
C LEU A 28 -21.67 5.62 -5.47
N GLY A 29 -22.40 6.74 -5.56
CA GLY A 29 -23.80 6.77 -6.03
C GLY A 29 -23.97 6.19 -7.45
N GLN A 30 -22.91 6.17 -8.26
CA GLN A 30 -22.85 5.54 -9.59
C GLN A 30 -21.55 4.75 -9.77
N PRO A 31 -21.45 3.52 -9.25
CA PRO A 31 -20.22 2.70 -9.26
C PRO A 31 -19.62 2.50 -10.64
N LEU A 32 -20.46 2.36 -11.67
CA LEU A 32 -20.00 2.14 -13.05
C LEU A 32 -19.30 3.36 -13.68
N ARG A 33 -19.28 4.50 -12.99
CA ARG A 33 -18.58 5.72 -13.44
C ARG A 33 -17.27 5.98 -12.69
N PHE A 34 -16.75 5.01 -11.96
CA PHE A 34 -15.49 5.13 -11.21
C PHE A 34 -14.29 5.52 -12.08
N TRP A 35 -14.31 5.22 -13.37
CA TRP A 35 -13.27 5.54 -14.34
C TRP A 35 -13.31 7.00 -14.83
N HIS A 36 -14.41 7.76 -14.58
CA HIS A 36 -14.56 9.15 -15.04
C HIS A 36 -13.40 10.06 -14.61
N PRO A 37 -12.90 10.03 -13.37
CA PRO A 37 -11.78 10.87 -12.96
C PRO A 37 -10.48 10.61 -13.75
N ILE A 38 -10.33 9.42 -14.32
CA ILE A 38 -9.15 9.05 -15.12
C ILE A 38 -9.22 9.73 -16.50
N VAL A 39 -10.42 9.87 -17.06
CA VAL A 39 -10.64 10.41 -18.41
C VAL A 39 -10.90 11.92 -18.38
N PHE A 40 -11.71 12.38 -17.42
CA PHE A 40 -12.10 13.78 -17.27
C PHE A 40 -11.24 14.45 -16.20
N TRP A 41 -10.15 15.06 -16.62
CA TRP A 41 -9.17 15.69 -15.74
C TRP A 41 -9.72 16.97 -15.12
N GLN A 42 -9.85 16.98 -13.81
CA GLN A 42 -10.33 18.10 -13.01
C GLN A 42 -9.34 18.40 -11.88
N VAL A 43 -8.18 18.92 -12.22
CA VAL A 43 -7.05 19.18 -11.30
C VAL A 43 -7.38 20.07 -10.10
N HIS A 44 -8.48 20.82 -10.15
CA HIS A 44 -8.95 21.65 -9.04
C HIS A 44 -9.93 20.94 -8.09
N SER A 45 -10.24 19.66 -8.35
CA SER A 45 -11.12 18.85 -7.52
C SER A 45 -10.32 17.99 -6.57
N LEU A 46 -10.53 18.16 -5.25
CA LEU A 46 -9.94 17.29 -4.22
C LEU A 46 -10.31 15.81 -4.44
N LEU A 47 -11.53 15.54 -4.88
CA LEU A 47 -11.98 14.17 -5.16
C LEU A 47 -11.22 13.56 -6.33
N TRP A 48 -10.91 14.34 -7.36
CA TRP A 48 -10.07 13.91 -8.47
C TRP A 48 -8.65 13.59 -8.00
N GLU A 49 -8.06 14.47 -7.19
CA GLU A 49 -6.73 14.28 -6.62
C GLU A 49 -6.63 12.98 -5.79
N ILE A 50 -7.60 12.74 -4.90
CA ILE A 50 -7.70 11.51 -4.11
C ILE A 50 -7.74 10.28 -5.02
N THR A 51 -8.59 10.29 -6.05
CA THR A 51 -8.72 9.17 -6.97
C THR A 51 -7.43 8.89 -7.72
N MET A 52 -6.76 9.93 -8.23
CA MET A 52 -5.48 9.79 -8.93
C MET A 52 -4.37 9.28 -8.02
N CYS A 53 -4.30 9.77 -6.78
CA CYS A 53 -3.34 9.28 -5.78
C CYS A 53 -3.56 7.79 -5.47
N VAL A 54 -4.81 7.34 -5.31
CA VAL A 54 -5.13 5.92 -5.07
C VAL A 54 -4.71 5.06 -6.26
N VAL A 55 -5.05 5.46 -7.48
CA VAL A 55 -4.70 4.70 -8.70
C VAL A 55 -3.18 4.61 -8.87
N LEU A 56 -2.46 5.72 -8.70
CA LEU A 56 -1.00 5.74 -8.79
C LEU A 56 -0.35 4.92 -7.67
N TYR A 57 -0.85 5.05 -6.44
CA TYR A 57 -0.34 4.28 -5.30
C TYR A 57 -0.56 2.78 -5.47
N LEU A 58 -1.75 2.36 -5.91
CA LEU A 58 -2.01 0.95 -6.26
C LEU A 58 -1.07 0.45 -7.36
N THR A 59 -0.79 1.27 -8.36
CA THR A 59 0.15 0.91 -9.44
C THR A 59 1.56 0.68 -8.89
N VAL A 60 2.03 1.53 -7.97
CA VAL A 60 3.32 1.35 -7.28
C VAL A 60 3.33 0.07 -6.46
N LEU A 61 2.29 -0.17 -5.65
CA LEU A 61 2.17 -1.39 -4.84
C LEU A 61 2.11 -2.66 -5.71
N MET A 62 1.43 -2.60 -6.85
CA MET A 62 1.44 -3.71 -7.84
C MET A 62 2.85 -3.95 -8.38
N ALA A 63 3.59 -2.89 -8.71
CA ALA A 63 4.98 -3.01 -9.17
C ALA A 63 5.89 -3.63 -8.10
N GLU A 64 5.73 -3.26 -6.83
CA GLU A 64 6.47 -3.85 -5.70
C GLU A 64 6.04 -5.29 -5.39
N LEU A 65 4.79 -5.65 -5.69
CA LEU A 65 4.25 -7.00 -5.46
C LEU A 65 4.74 -8.00 -6.51
N ILE A 66 5.00 -7.57 -7.76
CA ILE A 66 5.45 -8.45 -8.85
C ILE A 66 6.70 -9.26 -8.47
N PRO A 67 7.80 -8.67 -7.96
CA PRO A 67 8.97 -9.45 -7.53
C PRO A 67 8.63 -10.49 -6.48
N ILE A 68 7.80 -10.11 -5.50
CA ILE A 68 7.40 -11.00 -4.40
C ILE A 68 6.65 -12.22 -4.93
N ILE A 69 5.73 -12.02 -5.89
CA ILE A 69 4.93 -13.10 -6.47
C ILE A 69 5.80 -14.01 -7.35
N VAL A 70 6.66 -13.41 -8.18
CA VAL A 70 7.51 -14.18 -9.13
C VAL A 70 8.52 -15.07 -8.40
N GLU A 71 8.99 -14.65 -7.23
CA GLU A 71 9.93 -15.41 -6.39
C GLU A 71 9.27 -16.51 -5.54
N LEU A 72 7.93 -16.61 -5.55
CA LEU A 72 7.26 -17.70 -4.86
C LEU A 72 7.61 -19.06 -5.51
N PRO A 73 7.97 -20.07 -4.70
CA PRO A 73 8.36 -21.40 -5.19
C PRO A 73 7.26 -22.11 -5.97
N PHE A 74 6.03 -21.62 -5.88
CA PHE A 74 4.89 -22.11 -6.66
C PHE A 74 5.08 -21.86 -8.17
N PHE A 75 5.59 -20.68 -8.54
CA PHE A 75 5.82 -20.33 -9.95
C PHE A 75 7.06 -21.03 -10.52
N GLU A 76 8.03 -21.39 -9.68
CA GLU A 76 9.26 -22.04 -10.12
C GLU A 76 9.11 -23.55 -10.35
N LYS A 77 8.22 -24.20 -9.59
CA LYS A 77 8.04 -25.67 -9.60
C LYS A 77 6.83 -26.15 -10.40
N HIS A 78 6.05 -25.26 -11.00
CA HIS A 78 4.82 -25.69 -11.65
C HIS A 78 5.07 -26.28 -13.03
N PRO A 79 4.57 -27.51 -13.34
CA PRO A 79 4.83 -28.24 -14.60
C PRO A 79 4.22 -27.58 -15.84
N LEU A 80 3.42 -26.51 -15.68
CA LEU A 80 2.84 -25.73 -16.78
C LEU A 80 3.90 -25.01 -17.64
N HIS A 81 5.11 -24.77 -17.10
CA HIS A 81 6.21 -24.14 -17.82
C HIS A 81 6.73 -24.99 -18.97
N GLU A 82 6.73 -26.33 -18.80
CA GLU A 82 7.18 -27.26 -19.84
C GLU A 82 6.12 -27.51 -20.91
N LYS A 83 4.83 -27.39 -20.54
CA LYS A 83 3.70 -27.75 -21.40
C LYS A 83 3.28 -26.63 -22.35
N TYR A 84 3.48 -25.36 -22.00
CA TYR A 84 3.00 -24.21 -22.80
C TYR A 84 4.11 -23.19 -23.06
N PRO A 85 4.57 -23.01 -24.31
CA PRO A 85 5.65 -22.08 -24.66
C PRO A 85 5.31 -20.60 -24.36
N ILE A 86 4.03 -20.25 -24.36
CA ILE A 86 3.56 -18.91 -24.01
C ILE A 86 3.78 -18.64 -22.52
N VAL A 87 3.50 -19.61 -21.64
CA VAL A 87 3.72 -19.49 -20.20
C VAL A 87 5.20 -19.31 -19.88
N LYS A 88 6.07 -20.04 -20.57
CA LYS A 88 7.53 -19.88 -20.45
C LYS A 88 7.98 -18.44 -20.76
N LYS A 89 7.51 -17.86 -21.87
CA LYS A 89 7.82 -16.47 -22.26
C LYS A 89 7.32 -15.45 -21.22
N ILE A 90 6.12 -15.66 -20.68
CA ILE A 90 5.55 -14.78 -19.63
C ILE A 90 6.41 -14.84 -18.38
N VAL A 91 6.86 -16.02 -17.97
CA VAL A 91 7.70 -16.19 -16.78
C VAL A 91 9.10 -15.60 -17.00
N GLU A 92 9.71 -15.79 -18.16
CA GLU A 92 11.00 -15.18 -18.50
C GLU A 92 10.90 -13.64 -18.49
N PHE A 93 9.84 -13.09 -19.07
CA PHE A 93 9.57 -11.65 -19.03
C PHE A 93 9.34 -11.15 -17.60
N SER A 94 8.56 -11.87 -16.79
CA SER A 94 8.30 -11.49 -15.40
C SER A 94 9.56 -11.55 -14.53
N LYS A 95 10.46 -12.52 -14.76
CA LYS A 95 11.77 -12.58 -14.08
C LYS A 95 12.68 -11.41 -14.46
N SER A 96 12.70 -11.03 -15.74
CA SER A 96 13.46 -9.87 -16.20
C SER A 96 12.91 -8.57 -15.59
N LEU A 97 11.58 -8.42 -15.58
CA LEU A 97 10.89 -7.30 -14.97
C LEU A 97 11.14 -7.23 -13.46
N SER A 98 11.07 -8.37 -12.77
CA SER A 98 11.36 -8.48 -11.32
C SER A 98 12.75 -7.97 -10.99
N HIS A 99 13.77 -8.36 -11.75
CA HIS A 99 15.14 -7.89 -11.54
C HIS A 99 15.27 -6.36 -11.66
N TRP A 100 14.59 -5.76 -12.64
CA TRP A 100 14.57 -4.30 -12.81
C TRP A 100 13.81 -3.61 -11.67
N LEU A 101 12.66 -4.15 -11.27
CA LEU A 101 11.85 -3.63 -10.17
C LEU A 101 12.57 -3.71 -8.83
N HIS A 102 13.35 -4.76 -8.57
CA HIS A 102 14.21 -4.83 -7.38
C HIS A 102 15.22 -3.69 -7.31
N LYS A 103 15.83 -3.33 -8.44
CA LYS A 103 16.74 -2.16 -8.51
C LYS A 103 16.00 -0.84 -8.28
N ALA A 104 14.78 -0.73 -8.79
CA ALA A 104 13.94 0.45 -8.62
C ALA A 104 13.25 0.52 -7.25
N GLY A 105 13.29 -0.55 -6.44
CA GLY A 105 12.60 -0.67 -5.15
C GLY A 105 12.72 0.54 -4.23
N PRO A 106 13.92 1.08 -3.95
CA PRO A 106 14.06 2.26 -3.10
C PRO A 106 13.34 3.50 -3.67
N VAL A 107 13.36 3.67 -4.98
CA VAL A 107 12.67 4.79 -5.66
C VAL A 107 11.17 4.60 -5.59
N LEU A 108 10.68 3.38 -5.86
CA LEU A 108 9.26 3.03 -5.75
C LEU A 108 8.74 3.25 -4.32
N ALA A 109 9.51 2.86 -3.31
CA ALA A 109 9.15 3.08 -1.91
C ALA A 109 9.01 4.56 -1.56
N VAL A 110 9.91 5.43 -2.05
CA VAL A 110 9.81 6.89 -1.84
C VAL A 110 8.58 7.46 -2.56
N ILE A 111 8.34 7.06 -3.81
CA ILE A 111 7.16 7.48 -4.57
C ILE A 111 5.88 7.00 -3.86
N GLY A 112 5.82 5.73 -3.46
CA GLY A 112 4.68 5.15 -2.75
C GLY A 112 4.39 5.86 -1.44
N LEU A 113 5.44 6.15 -0.64
CA LEU A 113 5.30 6.92 0.60
C LEU A 113 4.73 8.31 0.33
N SER A 114 5.27 9.02 -0.65
CA SER A 114 4.82 10.37 -1.02
C SER A 114 3.35 10.38 -1.46
N LEU A 115 2.96 9.43 -2.31
CA LEU A 115 1.57 9.28 -2.78
C LEU A 115 0.62 8.93 -1.63
N SER A 116 1.04 8.06 -0.71
CA SER A 116 0.26 7.69 0.47
C SER A 116 0.01 8.88 1.39
N LEU A 117 1.05 9.68 1.67
CA LEU A 117 0.93 10.88 2.50
C LEU A 117 0.06 11.95 1.83
N LEU A 118 0.23 12.17 0.53
CA LEU A 118 -0.59 13.10 -0.24
C LEU A 118 -2.06 12.68 -0.23
N HIS A 119 -2.34 11.40 -0.45
CA HIS A 119 -3.69 10.86 -0.38
C HIS A 119 -4.36 11.11 0.98
N GLN A 120 -3.65 10.86 2.07
CA GLN A 120 -4.17 11.10 3.42
C GLN A 120 -4.40 12.59 3.69
N ALA A 121 -3.49 13.46 3.26
CA ALA A 121 -3.64 14.92 3.40
C ALA A 121 -4.86 15.41 2.62
N SER A 122 -5.06 14.94 1.38
CA SER A 122 -6.19 15.30 0.52
C SER A 122 -7.54 14.82 1.08
N LEU A 123 -7.58 13.61 1.68
CA LEU A 123 -8.75 13.15 2.43
C LEU A 123 -9.07 14.08 3.60
N GLY A 124 -8.08 14.40 4.42
CA GLY A 124 -8.25 15.34 5.52
C GLY A 124 -8.72 16.73 5.06
N ALA A 125 -8.18 17.21 3.93
CA ALA A 125 -8.59 18.47 3.33
C ALA A 125 -10.08 18.45 2.89
N THR A 126 -10.52 17.32 2.30
CA THR A 126 -11.93 17.15 1.91
C THR A 126 -12.86 17.23 3.11
N TYR A 127 -12.49 16.58 4.22
CA TYR A 127 -13.28 16.67 5.46
C TYR A 127 -13.23 18.06 6.10
N SER A 128 -12.09 18.75 6.04
CA SER A 128 -11.88 20.06 6.67
C SER A 128 -12.81 21.15 6.14
N VAL A 129 -13.37 21.01 4.94
CA VAL A 129 -14.28 21.99 4.31
C VAL A 129 -15.76 21.67 4.49
N LEU A 130 -16.11 20.63 5.25
CA LEU A 130 -17.51 20.24 5.47
C LEU A 130 -18.18 21.08 6.54
N TYR A 131 -18.67 22.26 6.17
CA TYR A 131 -19.35 23.21 7.07
C TYR A 131 -20.56 22.62 7.81
N GLY A 132 -21.28 21.71 7.20
CA GLY A 132 -22.47 21.08 7.78
C GLY A 132 -22.18 20.09 8.91
N ARG A 133 -20.92 19.78 9.17
CA ARG A 133 -20.48 18.84 10.21
C ARG A 133 -19.39 19.46 11.08
N GLY A 134 -19.77 20.19 12.12
CA GLY A 134 -18.87 20.99 12.95
C GLY A 134 -17.68 20.24 13.55
N ILE A 135 -17.80 18.92 13.81
CA ILE A 135 -16.69 18.09 14.32
C ILE A 135 -15.60 17.87 13.24
N TRP A 136 -15.99 17.86 11.97
CA TRP A 136 -15.10 17.61 10.84
C TRP A 136 -14.51 18.89 10.26
N PHE A 137 -15.20 20.01 10.46
CA PHE A 137 -14.77 21.32 10.02
C PHE A 137 -13.63 21.83 10.89
N ASN A 138 -12.41 21.39 10.56
CA ASN A 138 -11.21 21.75 11.31
C ASN A 138 -10.01 21.89 10.35
N GLN A 139 -9.32 23.02 10.41
CA GLN A 139 -8.15 23.28 9.57
C GLN A 139 -6.99 22.31 9.84
N SER A 140 -6.93 21.69 11.02
CA SER A 140 -5.91 20.69 11.34
C SER A 140 -6.22 19.28 10.83
N ALA A 141 -7.41 19.04 10.24
CA ALA A 141 -7.81 17.72 9.76
C ALA A 141 -6.78 17.07 8.80
N PRO A 142 -6.22 17.76 7.79
CA PRO A 142 -5.21 17.14 6.92
C PRO A 142 -4.01 16.60 7.68
N THR A 143 -3.50 17.36 8.65
CA THR A 143 -2.37 16.96 9.49
C THR A 143 -2.72 15.77 10.40
N GLN A 144 -3.91 15.80 11.00
CA GLN A 144 -4.41 14.70 11.84
C GLN A 144 -4.56 13.40 11.04
N PHE A 145 -5.05 13.47 9.81
CA PHE A 145 -5.18 12.31 8.93
C PHE A 145 -3.81 11.69 8.60
N VAL A 146 -2.81 12.50 8.27
CA VAL A 146 -1.44 12.04 8.02
C VAL A 146 -0.86 11.34 9.24
N PHE A 147 -0.89 11.96 10.42
CA PHE A 147 -0.35 11.36 11.64
C PHE A 147 -1.11 10.10 12.06
N SER A 148 -2.44 10.11 11.98
CA SER A 148 -3.28 8.95 12.26
C SER A 148 -2.97 7.78 11.34
N ALA A 149 -2.76 8.02 10.04
CA ALA A 149 -2.39 7.00 9.08
C ALA A 149 -0.99 6.42 9.37
N MET A 150 -0.02 7.27 9.72
CA MET A 150 1.32 6.83 10.08
C MET A 150 1.30 5.94 11.32
N SER A 151 0.60 6.34 12.39
CA SER A 151 0.53 5.55 13.62
C SER A 151 -0.28 4.27 13.42
N GLY A 152 -1.44 4.34 12.78
CA GLY A 152 -2.27 3.17 12.50
C GLY A 152 -1.58 2.16 11.60
N GLY A 153 -0.92 2.62 10.52
CA GLY A 153 -0.18 1.77 9.60
C GLY A 153 1.01 1.06 10.27
N THR A 154 1.80 1.78 11.06
CA THR A 154 2.94 1.18 11.77
C THR A 154 2.51 0.26 12.90
N ALA A 155 1.43 0.57 13.62
CA ALA A 155 0.84 -0.30 14.64
C ALA A 155 0.30 -1.60 14.02
N LEU A 156 -0.40 -1.52 12.89
CA LEU A 156 -0.90 -2.69 12.17
C LEU A 156 0.26 -3.56 11.67
N LEU A 157 1.31 -2.96 11.10
CA LEU A 157 2.50 -3.68 10.67
C LEU A 157 3.17 -4.39 11.84
N PHE A 158 3.32 -3.74 12.98
CA PHE A 158 3.86 -4.34 14.20
C PHE A 158 3.00 -5.53 14.66
N PHE A 159 1.69 -5.33 14.82
CA PHE A 159 0.76 -6.38 15.22
C PHE A 159 0.84 -7.60 14.29
N MET A 160 0.77 -7.38 12.99
CA MET A 160 0.84 -8.45 11.99
C MET A 160 2.22 -9.12 11.96
N SER A 161 3.30 -8.37 12.17
CA SER A 161 4.64 -8.94 12.30
C SER A 161 4.76 -9.87 13.50
N VAL A 162 4.25 -9.48 14.65
CA VAL A 162 4.21 -10.34 15.84
C VAL A 162 3.35 -11.57 15.60
N PHE A 163 2.16 -11.40 15.03
CA PHE A 163 1.26 -12.50 14.73
C PHE A 163 1.87 -13.51 13.77
N VAL A 164 2.41 -13.06 12.63
CA VAL A 164 2.98 -13.94 11.62
C VAL A 164 4.26 -14.63 12.13
N PHE A 165 5.18 -13.89 12.77
CA PHE A 165 6.52 -14.40 13.07
C PHE A 165 6.61 -15.09 14.45
N ARG A 166 5.68 -14.84 15.35
CA ARG A 166 5.63 -15.57 16.63
C ARG A 166 4.60 -16.69 16.65
N VAL A 167 3.45 -16.51 15.98
CA VAL A 167 2.35 -17.48 16.04
C VAL A 167 2.38 -18.43 14.85
N MET A 168 2.48 -17.90 13.61
CA MET A 168 2.37 -18.72 12.40
C MET A 168 3.71 -19.37 11.99
N ARG A 169 4.81 -18.63 12.10
CA ARG A 169 6.16 -19.08 11.66
C ARG A 169 7.22 -18.67 12.68
N PRO A 170 7.27 -19.33 13.85
CA PRO A 170 8.27 -19.02 14.88
C PRO A 170 9.68 -19.28 14.36
N GLY A 171 10.59 -18.33 14.63
CA GLY A 171 12.00 -18.43 14.24
C GLY A 171 12.36 -17.91 12.86
N LEU A 172 11.41 -17.43 12.05
CA LEU A 172 11.70 -16.86 10.71
C LEU A 172 12.41 -15.51 10.81
N VAL A 173 12.13 -14.74 11.84
CA VAL A 173 12.69 -13.40 12.07
C VAL A 173 13.26 -13.34 13.49
N LYS A 174 14.44 -12.71 13.63
CA LYS A 174 15.06 -12.49 14.94
C LYS A 174 14.24 -11.52 15.78
N ASP A 175 14.15 -11.74 17.08
CA ASP A 175 13.44 -10.88 18.02
C ASP A 175 13.90 -9.42 17.96
N GLU A 176 15.19 -9.18 17.71
CA GLU A 176 15.73 -7.83 17.51
C GLU A 176 14.97 -7.00 16.46
N VAL A 177 14.56 -7.64 15.34
CA VAL A 177 13.82 -6.95 14.26
C VAL A 177 12.42 -6.60 14.73
N LEU A 178 11.77 -7.46 15.49
CA LEU A 178 10.45 -7.17 16.07
C LEU A 178 10.53 -6.03 17.09
N TYR A 179 11.60 -5.98 17.89
CA TYR A 179 11.83 -4.85 18.80
C TYR A 179 12.06 -3.54 18.07
N ASP A 180 12.83 -3.56 16.95
CA ASP A 180 13.04 -2.37 16.14
C ASP A 180 11.72 -1.86 15.53
N VAL A 181 10.87 -2.76 15.01
CA VAL A 181 9.52 -2.40 14.49
C VAL A 181 8.64 -1.84 15.62
N ALA A 182 8.67 -2.45 16.81
CA ALA A 182 7.94 -1.96 17.98
C ALA A 182 8.39 -0.55 18.39
N ARG A 183 9.70 -0.28 18.38
CA ARG A 183 10.27 1.04 18.73
C ARG A 183 9.85 2.10 17.72
N ILE A 184 9.85 1.78 16.42
CA ILE A 184 9.40 2.69 15.37
C ILE A 184 7.91 2.99 15.54
N ALA A 185 7.07 1.95 15.70
CA ALA A 185 5.64 2.11 15.90
C ALA A 185 5.32 2.93 17.16
N GLY A 186 5.96 2.62 18.29
CA GLY A 186 5.81 3.35 19.54
C GLY A 186 6.28 4.79 19.45
N GLY A 187 7.42 5.06 18.79
CA GLY A 187 7.93 6.41 18.55
C GLY A 187 6.98 7.28 17.74
N ILE A 188 6.40 6.73 16.67
CA ILE A 188 5.41 7.45 15.84
C ILE A 188 4.13 7.72 16.65
N THR A 189 3.67 6.75 17.45
CA THR A 189 2.44 6.91 18.27
C THR A 189 2.63 7.95 19.38
N LEU A 190 3.85 8.12 19.91
CA LEU A 190 4.15 9.12 20.94
C LEU A 190 4.24 10.55 20.39
N LEU A 191 4.38 10.72 19.07
CA LEU A 191 4.40 12.03 18.42
C LEU A 191 2.99 12.59 18.13
N LEU A 192 1.96 11.79 18.36
CA LEU A 192 0.53 12.15 18.26
C LEU A 192 -0.02 12.69 19.57
#